data_e74ffa2f5cd9924878c6c72d690dfa39
#
_entry.id   e74ffa2f5cd9924878c6c72d690dfa39
#
_cell.length_a   1.000
_cell.length_b   1.000
_cell.length_c   1.000
_cell.angle_alpha   90.00
_cell.angle_beta   90.00
_cell.angle_gamma   90.00
#
_symmetry.space_group_name_H-M   'P 1'
#
loop_
_entity.id
_entity.type
_entity.pdbx_description
1 polymer ?
#
loop_
_entity_poly.entity_id
_entity_poly.type
_entity_poly.pdbx_seq_one_letter_code
_entity_poly.pdbx_strand_id
1 'polypeptide(L)'
;YLNKGLYYMVTASIFDSKYYGGDRKWRNTLYNRNFIVNVLGGKEWMVGRDRQNMFSVNFKITLQGGDRYAPVDEVATLLDPDREVQYDETKAFSKQFSPMFITNFSVGYKINRKKVSHEFSIKSLNTTGCEEYYGHEYNFKTDKIKPIRGATSLPNVSYKLEF
;
A
#
# COMPACT_ATOMS: atom_id res chain seq x y z
N TYR A 1 9.62 -1.39 20.38
CA TYR A 1 9.87 -1.07 21.79
C TYR A 1 8.52 -0.90 22.51
N LEU A 2 8.31 -1.55 23.65
CA LEU A 2 7.09 -1.49 24.46
C LEU A 2 7.41 -0.85 25.82
N ASN A 3 6.79 0.28 26.12
CA ASN A 3 6.89 0.92 27.43
C ASN A 3 5.50 1.40 27.89
N LYS A 4 5.03 0.89 29.03
CA LYS A 4 3.71 1.22 29.59
C LYS A 4 2.55 1.09 28.58
N GLY A 5 2.60 0.03 27.76
CA GLY A 5 1.62 -0.20 26.70
C GLY A 5 1.81 0.64 25.44
N LEU A 6 2.85 1.47 25.34
CA LEU A 6 3.23 2.18 24.10
C LEU A 6 4.26 1.36 23.35
N TYR A 7 4.07 1.16 22.06
CA TYR A 7 5.06 0.57 21.17
C TYR A 7 5.18 1.35 19.88
N TYR A 8 6.34 1.30 19.27
CA TYR A 8 6.60 1.84 17.94
C TYR A 8 7.73 1.09 17.25
N MET A 9 7.69 1.08 15.95
CA MET A 9 8.75 0.55 15.10
C MET A 9 8.87 1.42 13.85
N VAL A 10 10.10 1.69 13.47
CA VAL A 10 10.43 2.37 12.22
C VAL A 10 11.35 1.48 11.42
N THR A 11 11.03 1.25 10.16
CA THR A 11 11.89 0.54 9.22
C THR A 11 12.07 1.38 7.97
N ALA A 12 13.28 1.41 7.44
CA ALA A 12 13.60 2.06 6.18
C ALA A 12 14.48 1.14 5.34
N SER A 13 14.15 1.02 4.08
CA SER A 13 14.91 0.26 3.10
C SER A 13 15.13 1.13 1.86
N ILE A 14 16.37 1.17 1.39
CA ILE A 14 16.75 1.80 0.12
C ILE A 14 17.36 0.69 -0.74
N PHE A 15 16.90 0.57 -1.97
CA PHE A 15 17.34 -0.49 -2.86
C PHE A 15 17.28 -0.07 -4.33
N ASP A 16 18.07 -0.78 -5.15
CA ASP A 16 18.07 -0.64 -6.60
C ASP A 16 18.00 -2.03 -7.22
N SER A 17 16.85 -2.37 -7.77
CA SER A 17 16.58 -3.69 -8.35
C SER A 17 16.58 -3.60 -9.86
N LYS A 18 17.54 -4.27 -10.50
CA LYS A 18 17.73 -4.27 -11.94
C LYS A 18 17.91 -5.69 -12.47
N TYR A 19 17.65 -5.87 -13.74
CA TYR A 19 17.96 -7.10 -14.47
C TYR A 19 18.72 -6.80 -15.76
N TYR A 20 19.43 -7.81 -16.24
CA TYR A 20 20.16 -7.75 -17.50
C TYR A 20 19.36 -8.49 -18.56
N GLY A 21 18.88 -7.77 -19.57
CA GLY A 21 18.06 -8.35 -20.63
C GLY A 21 18.86 -9.19 -21.63
N GLY A 22 18.17 -10.01 -22.42
CA GLY A 22 18.79 -10.77 -23.52
C GLY A 22 19.42 -9.89 -24.62
N ASP A 23 18.98 -8.63 -24.73
CA ASP A 23 19.54 -7.59 -25.58
C ASP A 23 20.78 -6.90 -24.98
N ARG A 24 21.31 -7.45 -23.90
CA ARG A 24 22.50 -6.98 -23.16
C ARG A 24 22.38 -5.57 -22.59
N LYS A 25 21.15 -5.17 -22.16
CA LYS A 25 20.92 -3.89 -21.51
C LYS A 25 20.41 -4.08 -20.08
N TRP A 26 20.90 -3.23 -19.20
CA TRP A 26 20.39 -3.14 -17.83
C TRP A 26 19.06 -2.37 -17.80
N ARG A 27 18.06 -2.95 -17.14
CA ARG A 27 16.75 -2.33 -16.91
C ARG A 27 16.32 -2.47 -15.47
N ASN A 28 15.50 -1.54 -15.00
CA ASN A 28 14.88 -1.67 -13.70
C ASN A 28 13.87 -2.83 -13.72
N THR A 29 13.64 -3.44 -12.57
CA THR A 29 12.48 -4.32 -12.39
C THR A 29 11.20 -3.49 -12.16
N LEU A 30 10.03 -4.08 -12.35
CA LEU A 30 8.73 -3.47 -12.08
C LEU A 30 8.68 -2.85 -10.66
N TYR A 31 9.17 -3.58 -9.66
CA TYR A 31 9.13 -3.20 -8.25
C TYR A 31 10.38 -2.45 -7.77
N ASN A 32 11.18 -1.89 -8.67
CA ASN A 32 12.29 -1.02 -8.28
C ASN A 32 11.78 0.33 -7.79
N ARG A 33 11.16 0.33 -6.62
CA ARG A 33 10.57 1.50 -5.95
C ARG A 33 11.61 2.43 -5.34
N ASN A 34 12.86 2.02 -5.27
CA ASN A 34 14.02 2.71 -4.70
C ASN A 34 14.00 2.85 -3.18
N PHE A 35 12.87 3.05 -2.55
CA PHE A 35 12.78 3.15 -1.09
C PHE A 35 11.42 2.70 -0.56
N ILE A 36 11.43 2.20 0.67
CA ILE A 36 10.23 1.92 1.48
C ILE A 36 10.54 2.32 2.91
N VAL A 37 9.71 3.17 3.49
CA VAL A 37 9.75 3.58 4.90
C VAL A 37 8.44 3.19 5.54
N ASN A 38 8.51 2.45 6.65
CA ASN A 38 7.35 2.13 7.46
C ASN A 38 7.52 2.71 8.86
N VAL A 39 6.49 3.33 9.35
CA VAL A 39 6.34 3.75 10.73
C VAL A 39 5.07 3.08 11.26
N LEU A 40 5.21 2.27 12.28
CA LEU A 40 4.06 1.71 12.97
C LEU A 40 4.16 2.01 14.46
N GLY A 41 3.02 2.14 15.09
CA GLY A 41 2.96 2.36 16.51
C GLY A 41 1.55 2.14 17.03
N GLY A 42 1.46 2.05 18.33
CA GLY A 42 0.19 1.88 18.99
C GLY A 42 0.30 2.07 20.49
N LYS A 43 -0.86 2.19 21.07
CA LYS A 43 -1.02 2.32 22.52
C LYS A 43 -2.09 1.39 23.00
N GLU A 44 -1.78 0.69 24.08
CA GLU A 44 -2.69 -0.18 24.81
C GLU A 44 -2.95 0.40 26.19
N TRP A 45 -4.19 0.37 26.62
CA TRP A 45 -4.62 0.78 27.94
C TRP A 45 -5.37 -0.37 28.61
N MET A 46 -4.95 -0.72 29.81
CA MET A 46 -5.72 -1.61 30.66
C MET A 46 -6.88 -0.83 31.26
N VAL A 47 -8.08 -1.27 30.97
CA VAL A 47 -9.33 -0.57 31.31
C VAL A 47 -10.30 -1.48 32.06
N GLY A 48 -11.37 -0.93 32.60
CA GLY A 48 -12.34 -1.63 33.44
C GLY A 48 -12.01 -1.57 34.94
N ARG A 49 -12.97 -1.99 35.75
CA ARG A 49 -12.90 -1.87 37.23
C ARG A 49 -11.67 -2.58 37.81
N ASP A 50 -11.32 -3.78 37.28
CA ASP A 50 -10.21 -4.58 37.73
C ASP A 50 -9.01 -4.53 36.74
N ARG A 51 -9.00 -3.56 35.84
CA ARG A 51 -7.96 -3.40 34.76
C ARG A 51 -7.69 -4.67 33.95
N GLN A 52 -8.71 -5.51 33.80
CA GLN A 52 -8.58 -6.79 33.09
C GLN A 52 -8.92 -6.68 31.59
N ASN A 53 -9.60 -5.64 31.18
CA ASN A 53 -9.93 -5.38 29.78
C ASN A 53 -8.83 -4.52 29.13
N MET A 54 -8.71 -4.58 27.82
CA MET A 54 -7.71 -3.84 27.07
C MET A 54 -8.37 -3.02 25.96
N PHE A 55 -8.04 -1.75 25.89
CA PHE A 55 -8.35 -0.88 24.76
C PHE A 55 -7.06 -0.60 24.00
N SER A 56 -7.07 -0.74 22.69
CA SER A 56 -5.90 -0.55 21.84
C SER A 56 -6.19 0.37 20.66
N VAL A 57 -5.20 1.19 20.33
CA VAL A 57 -5.20 2.03 19.14
C VAL A 57 -3.87 1.83 18.43
N ASN A 58 -3.90 1.52 17.14
CA ASN A 58 -2.72 1.25 16.36
C ASN A 58 -2.77 2.02 15.04
N PHE A 59 -1.61 2.41 14.55
CA PHE A 59 -1.45 3.01 13.24
C PHE A 59 -0.23 2.43 12.51
N LYS A 60 -0.29 2.44 11.21
CA LYS A 60 0.84 2.15 10.32
C LYS A 60 0.84 3.16 9.17
N ILE A 61 1.98 3.77 8.95
CA ILE A 61 2.24 4.67 7.82
C ILE A 61 3.29 4.00 6.96
N THR A 62 3.04 3.92 5.66
CA THR A 62 3.99 3.45 4.65
C THR A 62 4.20 4.54 3.63
N LEU A 63 5.45 4.97 3.46
CA LEU A 63 5.89 5.83 2.38
C LEU A 63 6.82 5.00 1.49
N GLN A 64 6.48 4.87 0.20
CA GLN A 64 7.26 4.07 -0.75
C GLN A 64 7.30 4.75 -2.11
N GLY A 65 8.35 4.47 -2.89
CA GLY A 65 8.40 4.87 -4.28
C GLY A 65 7.28 4.22 -5.10
N GLY A 66 6.89 4.84 -6.20
CA GLY A 66 5.92 4.27 -7.12
C GLY A 66 6.48 3.08 -7.91
N ASP A 67 5.60 2.28 -8.48
CA ASP A 67 5.96 1.22 -9.40
C ASP A 67 6.51 1.77 -10.72
N ARG A 68 7.28 0.96 -11.41
CA ARG A 68 7.86 1.36 -12.69
C ARG A 68 7.03 0.84 -13.86
N TYR A 69 7.09 1.57 -14.96
CA TYR A 69 6.39 1.21 -16.18
C TYR A 69 7.21 1.57 -17.43
N ALA A 70 6.88 0.97 -18.57
CA ALA A 70 7.41 1.34 -19.86
C ALA A 70 6.72 2.62 -20.36
N PRO A 71 7.41 3.53 -21.05
CA PRO A 71 6.75 4.67 -21.70
C PRO A 71 5.66 4.21 -22.65
N VAL A 72 4.57 4.95 -22.72
CA VAL A 72 3.52 4.69 -23.70
C VAL A 72 4.02 5.07 -25.10
N ASP A 73 3.79 4.19 -26.06
CA ASP A 73 3.97 4.48 -27.49
C ASP A 73 2.66 5.05 -28.04
N GLU A 74 2.58 6.38 -28.09
CA GLU A 74 1.38 7.08 -28.55
C GLU A 74 1.07 6.77 -30.03
N VAL A 75 2.08 6.61 -30.86
CA VAL A 75 1.88 6.33 -32.29
C VAL A 75 1.35 4.92 -32.48
N ALA A 76 1.95 3.94 -31.83
CA ALA A 76 1.47 2.55 -31.89
C ALA A 76 0.06 2.43 -31.32
N THR A 77 -0.24 3.12 -30.22
CA THR A 77 -1.58 3.16 -29.62
C THR A 77 -2.62 3.77 -30.57
N LEU A 78 -2.27 4.85 -31.27
CA LEU A 78 -3.17 5.49 -32.23
C LEU A 78 -3.35 4.70 -33.53
N LEU A 79 -2.44 3.81 -33.87
CA LEU A 79 -2.55 2.91 -35.01
C LEU A 79 -3.30 1.62 -34.69
N ASP A 80 -3.44 1.29 -33.44
CA ASP A 80 -4.18 0.13 -32.97
C ASP A 80 -5.69 0.32 -33.24
N PRO A 81 -6.40 -0.64 -33.89
CA PRO A 81 -7.82 -0.52 -34.21
C PRO A 81 -8.71 -0.33 -32.99
N ASP A 82 -8.37 -0.99 -31.87
CA ASP A 82 -9.12 -0.94 -30.63
C ASP A 82 -8.60 0.13 -29.67
N ARG A 83 -7.58 0.89 -30.08
CA ARG A 83 -6.90 1.89 -29.24
C ARG A 83 -6.33 1.29 -27.95
N GLU A 84 -5.93 0.02 -27.99
CA GLU A 84 -5.23 -0.60 -26.87
C GLU A 84 -3.89 0.09 -26.64
N VAL A 85 -3.62 0.46 -25.37
CA VAL A 85 -2.41 1.20 -25.04
C VAL A 85 -1.18 0.34 -25.25
N GLN A 86 -0.35 0.75 -26.19
CA GLN A 86 0.92 0.11 -26.49
C GLN A 86 2.06 0.77 -25.70
N TYR A 87 3.03 -0.03 -25.27
CA TYR A 87 4.17 0.42 -24.51
C TYR A 87 5.48 0.20 -25.29
N ASP A 88 6.42 1.13 -25.15
CA ASP A 88 7.78 0.97 -25.70
C ASP A 88 8.59 -0.01 -24.82
N GLU A 89 8.49 -1.29 -25.15
CA GLU A 89 9.20 -2.37 -24.44
C GLU A 89 10.73 -2.26 -24.53
N THR A 90 11.26 -1.50 -25.50
CA THR A 90 12.71 -1.25 -25.56
C THR A 90 13.21 -0.43 -24.38
N LYS A 91 12.30 0.34 -23.76
CA LYS A 91 12.49 1.17 -22.57
C LYS A 91 11.70 0.64 -21.37
N ALA A 92 11.55 -0.68 -21.28
CA ALA A 92 10.81 -1.32 -20.18
C ALA A 92 11.26 -0.80 -18.81
N PHE A 93 10.28 -0.42 -17.97
CA PHE A 93 10.47 0.06 -16.60
C PHE A 93 11.38 1.29 -16.43
N SER A 94 11.51 2.11 -17.47
CA SER A 94 12.32 3.35 -17.43
C SER A 94 11.61 4.52 -16.74
N LYS A 95 10.27 4.50 -16.71
CA LYS A 95 9.45 5.50 -16.03
C LYS A 95 9.02 5.02 -14.65
N GLN A 96 8.67 5.94 -13.77
CA GLN A 96 8.21 5.63 -12.42
C GLN A 96 7.01 6.51 -12.06
N PHE A 97 6.00 5.91 -11.44
CA PHE A 97 4.87 6.63 -10.88
C PHE A 97 5.28 7.43 -9.62
N SER A 98 4.39 8.33 -9.21
CA SER A 98 4.61 9.12 -7.99
C SER A 98 4.70 8.23 -6.75
N PRO A 99 5.46 8.64 -5.73
CA PRO A 99 5.50 7.94 -4.45
C PRO A 99 4.11 7.80 -3.82
N MET A 100 3.91 6.70 -3.10
CA MET A 100 2.67 6.36 -2.43
C MET A 100 2.79 6.58 -0.93
N PHE A 101 1.76 7.22 -0.34
CA PHE A 101 1.63 7.43 1.09
C PHE A 101 0.38 6.73 1.61
N ILE A 102 0.57 5.58 2.25
CA ILE A 102 -0.51 4.70 2.68
C ILE A 102 -0.58 4.74 4.21
N THR A 103 -1.78 4.96 4.75
CA THR A 103 -2.02 4.91 6.19
C THR A 103 -3.04 3.83 6.53
N ASN A 104 -2.75 3.10 7.60
CA ASN A 104 -3.68 2.14 8.19
C ASN A 104 -3.91 2.50 9.64
N PHE A 105 -5.14 2.33 10.09
CA PHE A 105 -5.54 2.63 11.46
C PHE A 105 -6.38 1.48 12.02
N SER A 106 -6.23 1.19 13.31
CA SER A 106 -7.10 0.23 13.97
C SER A 106 -7.38 0.58 15.42
N VAL A 107 -8.58 0.24 15.85
CA VAL A 107 -9.04 0.33 17.23
C VAL A 107 -9.52 -1.05 17.66
N GLY A 108 -9.11 -1.48 18.83
CA GLY A 108 -9.51 -2.75 19.40
C GLY A 108 -9.99 -2.63 20.85
N TYR A 109 -10.92 -3.47 21.21
CA TYR A 109 -11.38 -3.61 22.60
C TYR A 109 -11.46 -5.09 22.96
N LYS A 110 -10.66 -5.51 23.94
CA LYS A 110 -10.62 -6.88 24.43
C LYS A 110 -11.21 -6.96 25.84
N ILE A 111 -12.23 -7.78 25.99
CA ILE A 111 -12.89 -8.10 27.27
C ILE A 111 -12.35 -9.43 27.73
N ASN A 112 -11.56 -9.42 28.80
CA ASN A 112 -11.03 -10.64 29.38
C ASN A 112 -11.95 -11.13 30.55
N ARG A 113 -12.30 -12.40 30.52
CA ARG A 113 -13.03 -13.10 31.60
C ARG A 113 -12.22 -14.32 32.01
N LYS A 114 -12.58 -14.94 33.13
CA LYS A 114 -11.84 -16.08 33.73
C LYS A 114 -11.62 -17.25 32.78
N LYS A 115 -12.54 -17.50 31.84
CA LYS A 115 -12.48 -18.66 30.92
C LYS A 115 -12.54 -18.25 29.46
N VAL A 116 -12.94 -17.02 29.15
CA VAL A 116 -13.22 -16.58 27.79
C VAL A 116 -12.77 -15.15 27.61
N SER A 117 -12.19 -14.83 26.46
CA SER A 117 -11.89 -13.47 26.04
C SER A 117 -12.62 -13.14 24.76
N HIS A 118 -13.20 -11.95 24.71
CA HIS A 118 -13.86 -11.40 23.53
C HIS A 118 -13.05 -10.21 23.01
N GLU A 119 -12.70 -10.22 21.76
CA GLU A 119 -11.98 -9.09 21.13
C GLU A 119 -12.78 -8.58 19.95
N PHE A 120 -13.08 -7.30 19.99
CA PHE A 120 -13.71 -6.55 18.91
C PHE A 120 -12.66 -5.60 18.30
N SER A 121 -12.53 -5.59 16.99
CA SER A 121 -11.65 -4.60 16.36
C SER A 121 -12.24 -4.04 15.08
N ILE A 122 -11.95 -2.77 14.86
CA ILE A 122 -12.23 -2.03 13.62
C ILE A 122 -10.88 -1.63 13.04
N LYS A 123 -10.66 -1.97 11.77
CA LYS A 123 -9.44 -1.64 11.02
C LYS A 123 -9.83 -0.89 9.77
N SER A 124 -9.08 0.15 9.44
CA SER A 124 -9.18 0.84 8.16
C SER A 124 -7.85 0.71 7.44
N LEU A 125 -7.88 0.07 6.27
CA LEU A 125 -6.74 -0.03 5.38
C LEU A 125 -6.81 1.10 4.36
N ASN A 126 -5.65 1.68 4.07
CA ASN A 126 -5.53 2.84 3.18
C ASN A 126 -6.51 3.96 3.55
N THR A 127 -6.49 4.38 4.82
CA THR A 127 -7.40 5.40 5.37
C THR A 127 -7.31 6.74 4.64
N THR A 128 -6.15 7.06 4.08
CA THR A 128 -5.92 8.28 3.27
C THR A 128 -6.48 8.20 1.87
N GLY A 129 -6.94 7.02 1.41
CA GLY A 129 -7.38 6.83 0.04
C GLY A 129 -6.26 7.06 -0.97
N CYS A 130 -5.02 6.67 -0.63
CA CYS A 130 -3.89 6.77 -1.54
C CYS A 130 -4.19 5.96 -2.81
N GLU A 131 -4.10 6.62 -3.96
CA GLU A 131 -4.31 5.99 -5.26
C GLU A 131 -3.09 5.16 -5.66
N GLU A 132 -3.35 3.99 -6.20
CA GLU A 132 -2.37 3.15 -6.88
C GLU A 132 -2.54 3.29 -8.39
N TYR A 133 -1.44 3.14 -9.14
CA TYR A 133 -1.45 3.20 -10.60
C TYR A 133 -1.45 1.79 -11.17
N TYR A 134 -2.41 1.53 -12.09
CA TYR A 134 -2.60 0.23 -12.71
C TYR A 134 -2.18 0.18 -14.19
N GLY A 135 -1.72 1.30 -14.74
CA GLY A 135 -1.35 1.42 -16.14
C GLY A 135 -1.94 2.66 -16.81
N HIS A 136 -2.21 2.56 -18.09
CA HIS A 136 -2.79 3.64 -18.89
C HIS A 136 -3.98 3.13 -19.70
N GLU A 137 -4.92 4.01 -20.00
CA GLU A 137 -6.06 3.76 -20.87
C GLU A 137 -6.21 4.88 -21.90
N TYR A 138 -6.76 4.54 -23.06
CA TYR A 138 -7.15 5.53 -24.05
C TYR A 138 -8.57 6.03 -23.77
N ASN A 139 -8.72 7.33 -23.63
CA ASN A 139 -10.01 7.95 -23.38
C ASN A 139 -10.61 8.49 -24.68
N PHE A 140 -11.57 7.75 -25.25
CA PHE A 140 -12.27 8.09 -26.51
C PHE A 140 -13.03 9.43 -26.48
N LYS A 141 -13.39 9.96 -25.29
CA LYS A 141 -14.10 11.24 -25.18
C LYS A 141 -13.17 12.43 -25.32
N THR A 142 -11.93 12.27 -24.89
CA THR A 142 -10.95 13.36 -24.84
C THR A 142 -9.81 13.17 -25.82
N ASP A 143 -9.80 12.04 -26.53
CA ASP A 143 -8.77 11.62 -27.49
C ASP A 143 -7.34 11.66 -26.88
N LYS A 144 -7.24 11.18 -25.61
CA LYS A 144 -6.01 11.23 -24.83
C LYS A 144 -5.76 9.96 -24.05
N ILE A 145 -4.50 9.59 -23.91
CA ILE A 145 -4.06 8.52 -23.02
C ILE A 145 -3.99 9.06 -21.60
N LYS A 146 -4.59 8.36 -20.64
CA LYS A 146 -4.64 8.73 -19.24
C LYS A 146 -4.12 7.59 -18.35
N PRO A 147 -3.45 7.91 -17.24
CA PRO A 147 -3.12 6.89 -16.26
C PRO A 147 -4.38 6.37 -15.56
N ILE A 148 -4.49 5.05 -15.42
CA ILE A 148 -5.52 4.39 -14.62
C ILE A 148 -5.08 4.47 -13.15
N ARG A 149 -5.93 5.04 -12.31
CA ARG A 149 -5.70 5.16 -10.87
C ARG A 149 -6.88 4.58 -10.11
N GLY A 150 -6.61 3.97 -8.99
CA GLY A 150 -7.65 3.50 -8.11
C GLY A 150 -7.20 3.54 -6.65
N ALA A 151 -8.10 3.94 -5.78
CA ALA A 151 -7.89 3.88 -4.35
C ALA A 151 -8.83 2.84 -3.75
N THR A 152 -8.26 1.89 -3.01
CA THR A 152 -9.03 0.92 -2.26
C THR A 152 -8.88 1.23 -0.77
N SER A 153 -9.91 1.84 -0.18
CA SER A 153 -10.01 2.03 1.28
C SER A 153 -10.97 0.97 1.83
N LEU A 154 -10.47 0.10 2.70
CA LEU A 154 -11.23 -1.05 3.21
C LEU A 154 -11.43 -0.94 4.72
N PRO A 155 -12.63 -0.58 5.18
CA PRO A 155 -13.01 -0.80 6.56
C PRO A 155 -13.23 -2.31 6.80
N ASN A 156 -12.69 -2.81 7.89
CA ASN A 156 -12.86 -4.19 8.33
C ASN A 156 -13.26 -4.22 9.79
N VAL A 157 -14.28 -4.99 10.11
CA VAL A 157 -14.73 -5.27 11.49
C VAL A 157 -14.45 -6.73 11.78
N SER A 158 -13.82 -7.00 12.91
CA SER A 158 -13.54 -8.35 13.33
C SER A 158 -13.95 -8.60 14.78
N TYR A 159 -14.41 -9.82 15.02
CA TYR A 159 -14.68 -10.36 16.34
C TYR A 159 -13.89 -11.65 16.52
N LYS A 160 -13.20 -11.78 17.64
CA LYS A 160 -12.44 -12.97 18.01
C LYS A 160 -12.88 -13.44 19.39
N LEU A 161 -13.10 -14.74 19.49
CA LEU A 161 -13.40 -15.43 20.75
C LEU A 161 -12.24 -16.37 21.08
N GLU A 162 -11.73 -16.28 22.31
CA GLU A 162 -10.66 -17.13 22.84
C GLU A 162 -11.16 -17.81 24.12
N PHE A 163 -10.96 -19.11 24.28
CA PHE A 163 -11.32 -19.92 25.46
C PHE A 163 -10.21 -20.92 25.81
#